data_26bd2585c5973ad331f6324032c3a04b
#
_entry.id   26bd2585c5973ad331f6324032c3a04b
#
_cell.length_a   1.000
_cell.length_b   1.000
_cell.length_c   1.000
_cell.angle_alpha   90.00
_cell.angle_beta   90.00
_cell.angle_gamma   90.00
#
_symmetry.space_group_name_H-M   'P 1'
#
loop_
_entity.id
_entity.type
_entity.pdbx_description
1 polymer ?
#
loop_
_entity_poly.entity_id
_entity_poly.type
_entity_poly.pdbx_seq_one_letter_code
_entity_poly.pdbx_strand_id
1 'polypeptide(L)'
;FAPQADRATLARRVSLVLTGLPPELDVLETYIRDDSPQAYSKLVESLLANPRYGEHQARYWLDAVRYGDTHGLHLDNQRGIYPYRDWVVGALNDNLPMDQFIRWQLAGDLLEDPTLGQQVATGFVRLNPSTAEGGAIAAEFQAKNNFDRTETIGTVLLGMTLTCSRCHSHKYDPIT
;
A
#
# COMPACT_ATOMS: atom_id res chain seq x y z
N PHE A 1 -29.07 -9.16 -15.20
CA PHE A 1 -27.59 -9.29 -15.21
C PHE A 1 -27.15 -9.55 -16.65
N ALA A 2 -25.97 -9.02 -17.03
CA ALA A 2 -25.36 -9.31 -18.31
C ALA A 2 -24.94 -10.80 -18.38
N PRO A 3 -24.91 -11.42 -19.58
CA PRO A 3 -24.41 -12.77 -19.72
C PRO A 3 -22.94 -12.87 -19.32
N GLN A 4 -22.51 -14.06 -18.88
CA GLN A 4 -21.12 -14.32 -18.55
C GLN A 4 -20.24 -14.10 -19.79
N ALA A 5 -19.10 -13.42 -19.60
CA ALA A 5 -18.13 -13.25 -20.65
C ALA A 5 -17.45 -14.57 -21.05
N ASP A 6 -16.92 -14.64 -22.26
CA ASP A 6 -16.11 -15.78 -22.70
C ASP A 6 -14.85 -15.96 -21.85
N ARG A 7 -14.26 -17.17 -21.93
CA ARG A 7 -13.11 -17.55 -21.07
C ARG A 7 -11.90 -16.65 -21.28
N ALA A 8 -11.59 -16.27 -22.51
CA ALA A 8 -10.44 -15.42 -22.80
C ALA A 8 -10.63 -14.01 -22.20
N THR A 9 -11.85 -13.47 -22.32
CA THR A 9 -12.21 -12.19 -21.71
C THR A 9 -12.15 -12.25 -20.18
N LEU A 10 -12.62 -13.34 -19.55
CA LEU A 10 -12.52 -13.53 -18.09
C LEU A 10 -11.06 -13.60 -17.62
N ALA A 11 -10.22 -14.40 -18.32
CA ALA A 11 -8.79 -14.50 -18.00
C ALA A 11 -8.09 -13.13 -18.09
N ARG A 12 -8.34 -12.40 -19.19
CA ARG A 12 -7.77 -11.06 -19.37
C ARG A 12 -8.20 -10.10 -18.24
N ARG A 13 -9.47 -10.09 -17.88
CA ARG A 13 -9.99 -9.18 -16.84
C ARG A 13 -9.39 -9.49 -15.47
N VAL A 14 -9.40 -10.76 -15.05
CA VAL A 14 -8.88 -11.14 -13.74
C VAL A 14 -7.38 -10.93 -13.66
N SER A 15 -6.61 -11.19 -14.73
CA SER A 15 -5.18 -10.95 -14.78
C SER A 15 -4.86 -9.45 -14.61
N LEU A 16 -5.54 -8.57 -15.36
CA LEU A 16 -5.37 -7.12 -15.24
C LEU A 16 -5.72 -6.60 -13.84
N VAL A 17 -6.76 -7.16 -13.20
CA VAL A 17 -7.18 -6.76 -11.85
C VAL A 17 -6.16 -7.20 -10.79
N LEU A 18 -5.64 -8.43 -10.90
CA LEU A 18 -4.76 -8.99 -9.89
C LEU A 18 -3.30 -8.58 -10.09
N THR A 19 -2.80 -8.59 -11.32
CA THR A 19 -1.37 -8.39 -11.62
C THR A 19 -1.06 -7.11 -12.41
N GLY A 20 -2.08 -6.41 -12.90
CA GLY A 20 -1.92 -5.23 -13.76
C GLY A 20 -1.47 -5.56 -15.19
N LEU A 21 -1.28 -6.84 -15.51
CA LEU A 21 -0.77 -7.32 -16.79
C LEU A 21 -1.77 -8.26 -17.47
N PRO A 22 -1.77 -8.37 -18.81
CA PRO A 22 -2.50 -9.43 -19.49
C PRO A 22 -1.94 -10.80 -19.06
N PRO A 23 -2.74 -11.89 -19.15
CA PRO A 23 -2.25 -13.23 -18.84
C PRO A 23 -1.14 -13.65 -19.81
N GLU A 24 -0.16 -14.39 -19.33
CA GLU A 24 0.83 -15.07 -20.18
C GLU A 24 0.12 -16.12 -21.07
N LEU A 25 0.66 -16.36 -22.25
CA LEU A 25 -0.02 -17.19 -23.25
C LEU A 25 -0.25 -18.63 -22.76
N ASP A 26 0.71 -19.22 -22.07
CA ASP A 26 0.63 -20.57 -21.52
C ASP A 26 -0.42 -20.66 -20.41
N VAL A 27 -0.53 -19.65 -19.54
CA VAL A 27 -1.57 -19.52 -18.50
C VAL A 27 -2.94 -19.43 -19.14
N LEU A 28 -3.08 -18.57 -20.17
CA LEU A 28 -4.34 -18.43 -20.92
C LEU A 28 -4.75 -19.73 -21.60
N GLU A 29 -3.82 -20.38 -22.32
CA GLU A 29 -4.10 -21.65 -23.02
C GLU A 29 -4.48 -22.76 -22.03
N THR A 30 -3.79 -22.87 -20.91
CA THR A 30 -4.09 -23.85 -19.84
C THR A 30 -5.51 -23.63 -19.33
N TYR A 31 -5.88 -22.39 -19.03
CA TYR A 31 -7.24 -22.08 -18.57
C TYR A 31 -8.30 -22.36 -19.63
N ILE A 32 -8.04 -22.03 -20.90
CA ILE A 32 -9.02 -22.27 -21.99
C ILE A 32 -9.25 -23.77 -22.18
N ARG A 33 -8.24 -24.61 -22.03
CA ARG A 33 -8.30 -26.08 -22.23
C ARG A 33 -8.83 -26.84 -20.99
N ASP A 34 -8.86 -26.22 -19.81
CA ASP A 34 -9.31 -26.88 -18.58
C ASP A 34 -10.84 -26.83 -18.48
N ASP A 35 -11.53 -27.93 -18.81
CA ASP A 35 -12.97 -28.04 -18.71
C ASP A 35 -13.49 -28.38 -17.31
N SER A 36 -12.61 -28.41 -16.30
CA SER A 36 -13.03 -28.70 -14.93
C SER A 36 -13.85 -27.54 -14.34
N PRO A 37 -14.78 -27.82 -13.42
CA PRO A 37 -15.52 -26.77 -12.72
C PRO A 37 -14.63 -25.80 -11.93
N GLN A 38 -13.40 -26.22 -11.60
CA GLN A 38 -12.42 -25.45 -10.83
C GLN A 38 -11.47 -24.62 -11.71
N ALA A 39 -11.60 -24.64 -13.04
CA ALA A 39 -10.67 -23.98 -13.96
C ALA A 39 -10.45 -22.49 -13.61
N TYR A 40 -11.53 -21.76 -13.34
CA TYR A 40 -11.43 -20.34 -12.99
C TYR A 40 -10.76 -20.11 -11.63
N SER A 41 -11.06 -20.91 -10.61
CA SER A 41 -10.41 -20.83 -9.29
C SER A 41 -8.90 -21.09 -9.39
N LYS A 42 -8.50 -22.12 -10.17
CA LYS A 42 -7.08 -22.42 -10.40
C LYS A 42 -6.35 -21.24 -11.08
N LEU A 43 -7.00 -20.59 -12.06
CA LEU A 43 -6.47 -19.39 -12.69
C LEU A 43 -6.28 -18.28 -11.67
N VAL A 44 -7.28 -17.99 -10.84
CA VAL A 44 -7.21 -16.96 -9.80
C VAL A 44 -6.08 -17.26 -8.81
N GLU A 45 -5.99 -18.51 -8.33
CA GLU A 45 -4.92 -18.92 -7.39
C GLU A 45 -3.52 -18.76 -8.01
N SER A 46 -3.35 -19.11 -9.29
CA SER A 46 -2.07 -18.93 -9.98
C SER A 46 -1.66 -17.46 -10.11
N LEU A 47 -2.64 -16.57 -10.33
CA LEU A 47 -2.40 -15.13 -10.41
C LEU A 47 -2.12 -14.51 -9.04
N LEU A 48 -2.78 -14.98 -7.98
CA LEU A 48 -2.50 -14.56 -6.60
C LEU A 48 -1.12 -15.00 -6.12
N ALA A 49 -0.63 -16.15 -6.60
CA ALA A 49 0.73 -16.63 -6.32
C ALA A 49 1.82 -15.96 -7.17
N ASN A 50 1.44 -15.16 -8.17
CA ASN A 50 2.40 -14.47 -9.03
C ASN A 50 2.99 -13.25 -8.30
N PRO A 51 4.33 -13.06 -8.28
CA PRO A 51 4.97 -11.90 -7.64
C PRO A 51 4.44 -10.54 -8.13
N ARG A 52 3.93 -10.47 -9.35
CA ARG A 52 3.30 -9.27 -9.91
C ARG A 52 2.03 -8.85 -9.16
N TYR A 53 1.39 -9.77 -8.42
CA TYR A 53 0.25 -9.45 -7.55
C TYR A 53 0.64 -8.39 -6.52
N GLY A 54 1.68 -8.64 -5.73
CA GLY A 54 2.14 -7.68 -4.73
C GLY A 54 2.60 -6.36 -5.34
N GLU A 55 3.33 -6.39 -6.46
CA GLU A 55 3.75 -5.17 -7.17
C GLU A 55 2.55 -4.33 -7.63
N HIS A 56 1.52 -4.98 -8.17
CA HIS A 56 0.32 -4.29 -8.65
C HIS A 56 -0.54 -3.75 -7.50
N GLN A 57 -0.78 -4.55 -6.48
CA GLN A 57 -1.62 -4.17 -5.34
C GLN A 57 -0.94 -3.14 -4.44
N ALA A 58 0.38 -3.20 -4.29
CA ALA A 58 1.15 -2.23 -3.53
C ALA A 58 0.95 -0.79 -4.01
N ARG A 59 0.67 -0.56 -5.30
CA ARG A 59 0.42 0.78 -5.84
C ARG A 59 -0.70 1.51 -5.12
N TYR A 60 -1.78 0.80 -4.82
CA TYR A 60 -2.93 1.40 -4.13
C TYR A 60 -2.59 1.79 -2.69
N TRP A 61 -1.83 0.92 -2.00
CA TRP A 61 -1.38 1.23 -0.66
C TRP A 61 -0.36 2.37 -0.65
N LEU A 62 0.65 2.31 -1.53
CA LEU A 62 1.72 3.31 -1.62
C LEU A 62 1.17 4.70 -1.99
N ASP A 63 0.16 4.77 -2.85
CA ASP A 63 -0.54 6.01 -3.18
C ASP A 63 -1.31 6.54 -1.97
N ALA A 64 -2.09 5.71 -1.31
CA ALA A 64 -2.86 6.09 -0.12
C ALA A 64 -1.96 6.62 1.02
N VAL A 65 -0.78 6.03 1.22
CA VAL A 65 0.20 6.45 2.24
C VAL A 65 1.17 7.53 1.74
N ARG A 66 0.92 8.09 0.54
CA ARG A 66 1.74 9.15 -0.09
C ARG A 66 3.23 8.80 -0.21
N TYR A 67 3.56 7.56 -0.53
CA TYR A 67 4.94 7.14 -0.77
C TYR A 67 5.60 7.97 -1.88
N GLY A 68 6.85 8.36 -1.67
CA GLY A 68 7.68 9.01 -2.69
C GLY A 68 9.17 8.74 -2.43
N ASP A 69 9.93 8.60 -3.50
CA ASP A 69 11.38 8.36 -3.46
C ASP A 69 12.20 9.63 -3.16
N THR A 70 11.52 10.77 -3.03
CA THR A 70 12.13 12.08 -2.79
C THR A 70 11.57 12.74 -1.53
N HIS A 71 12.22 13.83 -1.10
CA HIS A 71 11.81 14.57 0.10
C HIS A 71 10.48 15.30 -0.02
N GLY A 72 10.03 15.61 -1.26
CA GLY A 72 8.77 16.28 -1.53
C GLY A 72 8.75 17.79 -1.24
N LEU A 73 9.83 18.37 -0.75
CA LEU A 73 9.94 19.79 -0.43
C LEU A 73 11.24 20.38 -0.96
N HIS A 74 11.18 21.65 -1.36
CA HIS A 74 12.29 22.49 -1.79
C HIS A 74 13.18 21.85 -2.87
N LEU A 75 14.40 21.39 -2.55
CA LEU A 75 15.32 20.77 -3.51
C LEU A 75 14.86 19.38 -3.98
N ASP A 76 13.88 18.82 -3.33
CA ASP A 76 13.27 17.52 -3.66
C ASP A 76 14.30 16.39 -3.89
N ASN A 77 15.31 16.34 -3.05
CA ASN A 77 16.37 15.35 -3.12
C ASN A 77 15.85 13.93 -2.90
N GLN A 78 16.48 12.98 -3.55
CA GLN A 78 16.21 11.56 -3.35
C GLN A 78 16.45 11.15 -1.88
N ARG A 79 15.60 10.27 -1.37
CA ARG A 79 15.73 9.66 -0.03
C ARG A 79 15.66 8.14 -0.09
N GLY A 80 16.41 7.47 0.77
CA GLY A 80 16.51 6.01 0.80
C GLY A 80 15.34 5.33 1.51
N ILE A 81 14.10 5.62 1.13
CA ILE A 81 12.89 5.03 1.75
C ILE A 81 12.36 3.79 1.00
N TYR A 82 12.97 3.42 -0.12
CA TYR A 82 12.56 2.29 -0.96
C TYR A 82 12.43 0.94 -0.22
N PRO A 83 13.16 0.65 0.89
CA PRO A 83 12.96 -0.61 1.60
C PRO A 83 11.54 -0.77 2.14
N TYR A 84 10.86 0.32 2.50
CA TYR A 84 9.46 0.28 2.89
C TYR A 84 8.55 -0.15 1.73
N ARG A 85 8.77 0.37 0.52
CA ARG A 85 8.04 -0.06 -0.68
C ARG A 85 8.21 -1.54 -0.91
N ASP A 86 9.44 -2.03 -0.87
CA ASP A 86 9.76 -3.43 -1.12
C ASP A 86 9.15 -4.33 -0.04
N TRP A 87 9.12 -3.86 1.22
CA TRP A 87 8.42 -4.54 2.30
C TRP A 87 6.91 -4.64 2.04
N VAL A 88 6.26 -3.58 1.58
CA VAL A 88 4.82 -3.59 1.25
C VAL A 88 4.53 -4.62 0.16
N VAL A 89 5.33 -4.65 -0.90
CA VAL A 89 5.20 -5.64 -1.99
C VAL A 89 5.35 -7.06 -1.45
N GLY A 90 6.37 -7.32 -0.63
CA GLY A 90 6.59 -8.62 -0.01
C GLY A 90 5.44 -9.03 0.90
N ALA A 91 4.99 -8.14 1.78
CA ALA A 91 3.89 -8.40 2.71
C ALA A 91 2.57 -8.78 2.01
N LEU A 92 2.29 -8.16 0.86
CA LEU A 92 1.12 -8.49 0.04
C LEU A 92 1.27 -9.84 -0.67
N ASN A 93 2.46 -10.16 -1.19
CA ASN A 93 2.74 -11.46 -1.80
C ASN A 93 2.71 -12.60 -0.78
N ASP A 94 3.16 -12.34 0.45
CA ASP A 94 3.13 -13.29 1.57
C ASP A 94 1.74 -13.41 2.21
N ASN A 95 0.77 -12.66 1.70
CA ASN A 95 -0.59 -12.57 2.26
C ASN A 95 -0.56 -12.31 3.77
N LEU A 96 0.29 -11.36 4.20
CA LEU A 96 0.42 -10.99 5.62
C LEU A 96 -0.95 -10.57 6.16
N PRO A 97 -1.43 -11.15 7.29
CA PRO A 97 -2.70 -10.75 7.89
C PRO A 97 -2.79 -9.24 8.10
N MET A 98 -3.95 -8.65 7.77
CA MET A 98 -4.12 -7.19 7.73
C MET A 98 -3.87 -6.53 9.10
N ASP A 99 -4.22 -7.19 10.19
CA ASP A 99 -3.93 -6.72 11.56
C ASP A 99 -2.42 -6.64 11.83
N GLN A 100 -1.65 -7.63 11.38
CA GLN A 100 -0.19 -7.62 11.49
C GLN A 100 0.42 -6.58 10.54
N PHE A 101 -0.09 -6.48 9.31
CA PHE A 101 0.34 -5.49 8.33
C PHE A 101 0.20 -4.05 8.87
N ILE A 102 -0.93 -3.73 9.50
CA ILE A 102 -1.14 -2.42 10.14
C ILE A 102 -0.27 -2.26 11.38
N ARG A 103 -0.27 -3.26 12.27
CA ARG A 103 0.47 -3.21 13.54
C ARG A 103 1.96 -2.97 13.33
N TRP A 104 2.58 -3.66 12.36
CA TRP A 104 4.00 -3.50 12.09
C TRP A 104 4.34 -2.14 11.50
N GLN A 105 3.45 -1.56 10.72
CA GLN A 105 3.65 -0.21 10.19
C GLN A 105 3.55 0.88 11.26
N LEU A 106 2.73 0.69 12.28
CA LEU A 106 2.53 1.66 13.36
C LEU A 106 3.55 1.50 14.51
N ALA A 107 3.91 0.27 14.83
CA ALA A 107 4.65 -0.08 16.04
C ALA A 107 5.56 -1.30 15.87
N GLY A 108 6.03 -1.59 14.67
CA GLY A 108 6.87 -2.76 14.41
C GLY A 108 8.21 -2.74 15.15
N ASP A 109 8.77 -1.56 15.37
CA ASP A 109 10.00 -1.32 16.13
C ASP A 109 9.83 -1.42 17.66
N LEU A 110 8.59 -1.43 18.15
CA LEU A 110 8.27 -1.55 19.58
C LEU A 110 7.94 -2.99 20.00
N LEU A 111 8.01 -3.94 19.07
CA LEU A 111 7.81 -5.36 19.39
C LEU A 111 9.01 -5.91 20.17
N GLU A 112 8.80 -6.99 20.92
CA GLU A 112 9.90 -7.71 21.56
C GLU A 112 10.78 -8.35 20.49
N ASP A 113 12.09 -8.08 20.50
CA ASP A 113 13.08 -8.52 19.50
C ASP A 113 12.63 -8.31 18.04
N PRO A 114 12.38 -7.06 17.60
CA PRO A 114 11.80 -6.79 16.31
C PRO A 114 12.73 -7.20 15.17
N THR A 115 12.20 -7.93 14.21
CA THR A 115 12.91 -8.28 12.98
C THR A 115 13.19 -7.04 12.13
N LEU A 116 14.15 -7.15 11.20
CA LEU A 116 14.42 -6.07 10.24
C LEU A 116 13.16 -5.69 9.44
N GLY A 117 12.36 -6.68 9.02
CA GLY A 117 11.11 -6.43 8.28
C GLY A 117 10.10 -5.62 9.10
N GLN A 118 9.96 -5.91 10.39
CA GLN A 118 9.09 -5.17 11.31
C GLN A 118 9.57 -3.73 11.53
N GLN A 119 10.88 -3.52 11.61
CA GLN A 119 11.46 -2.19 11.69
C GLN A 119 11.28 -1.41 10.38
N VAL A 120 11.49 -2.04 9.21
CA VAL A 120 11.30 -1.43 7.89
C VAL A 120 9.82 -1.04 7.67
N ALA A 121 8.88 -1.84 8.16
CA ALA A 121 7.45 -1.54 8.10
C ALA A 121 7.11 -0.16 8.70
N THR A 122 7.82 0.26 9.77
CA THR A 122 7.62 1.57 10.40
C THR A 122 8.02 2.76 9.51
N GLY A 123 8.55 2.50 8.32
CA GLY A 123 8.71 3.50 7.28
C GLY A 123 7.43 4.25 6.96
N PHE A 124 6.24 3.63 7.16
CA PHE A 124 4.94 4.27 7.04
C PHE A 124 4.84 5.63 7.75
N VAL A 125 5.27 5.72 9.01
CA VAL A 125 5.22 6.97 9.79
C VAL A 125 6.31 7.98 9.41
N ARG A 126 7.16 7.66 8.41
CA ARG A 126 8.25 8.49 7.92
C ARG A 126 8.05 8.96 6.47
N LEU A 127 6.89 8.69 5.86
CA LEU A 127 6.61 9.05 4.47
C LEU A 127 6.23 10.53 4.29
N ASN A 128 6.06 11.28 5.38
CA ASN A 128 5.79 12.71 5.31
C ASN A 128 6.88 13.45 4.53
N PRO A 129 6.54 14.55 3.82
CA PRO A 129 7.52 15.44 3.22
C PRO A 129 8.51 15.94 4.28
N SER A 130 9.78 16.05 3.91
CA SER A 130 10.85 16.50 4.79
C SER A 130 11.76 17.48 4.06
N THR A 131 12.48 18.30 4.80
CA THR A 131 13.44 19.26 4.25
C THR A 131 14.83 19.03 4.81
N ALA A 132 15.85 19.30 3.98
CA ALA A 132 17.25 19.35 4.37
C ALA A 132 17.79 20.78 4.34
N GLU A 133 16.91 21.80 4.34
CA GLU A 133 17.32 23.20 4.28
C GLU A 133 18.02 23.68 5.56
N GLY A 134 19.10 24.43 5.36
CA GLY A 134 19.68 25.24 6.42
C GLY A 134 18.71 26.36 6.83
N GLY A 135 18.43 26.48 8.13
CA GLY A 135 17.47 27.46 8.64
C GLY A 135 16.06 26.91 8.89
N ALA A 136 15.80 25.63 8.64
CA ALA A 136 14.57 25.00 9.03
C ALA A 136 14.37 25.05 10.56
N ILE A 137 13.18 25.48 11.02
CA ILE A 137 12.85 25.57 12.45
C ILE A 137 12.42 24.19 12.93
N ALA A 138 13.21 23.51 13.75
CA ALA A 138 12.95 22.14 14.20
C ALA A 138 11.57 21.96 14.85
N ALA A 139 11.12 22.90 15.69
CA ALA A 139 9.81 22.83 16.34
C ALA A 139 8.64 22.93 15.34
N GLU A 140 8.77 23.76 14.30
CA GLU A 140 7.79 23.86 13.24
C GLU A 140 7.67 22.55 12.46
N PHE A 141 8.79 21.96 12.05
CA PHE A 141 8.79 20.70 11.33
C PHE A 141 8.29 19.53 12.19
N GLN A 142 8.60 19.55 13.50
CA GLN A 142 8.04 18.56 14.42
C GLN A 142 6.49 18.64 14.46
N ALA A 143 5.93 19.85 14.55
CA ALA A 143 4.48 20.06 14.52
C ALA A 143 3.89 19.61 13.17
N LYS A 144 4.48 20.00 12.04
CA LYS A 144 4.07 19.56 10.70
C LYS A 144 4.07 18.03 10.55
N ASN A 145 5.12 17.37 11.03
CA ASN A 145 5.22 15.91 10.99
C ASN A 145 4.14 15.24 11.84
N ASN A 146 3.83 15.77 13.01
CA ASN A 146 2.78 15.23 13.88
C ASN A 146 1.40 15.35 13.22
N PHE A 147 1.08 16.51 12.63
CA PHE A 147 -0.16 16.71 11.89
C PHE A 147 -0.26 15.75 10.71
N ASP A 148 0.76 15.68 9.89
CA ASP A 148 0.80 14.82 8.71
C ASP A 148 0.60 13.33 9.07
N ARG A 149 1.28 12.83 10.10
CA ARG A 149 1.12 11.45 10.59
C ARG A 149 -0.30 11.18 11.09
N THR A 150 -0.86 12.10 11.87
CA THR A 150 -2.23 11.99 12.38
C THR A 150 -3.24 11.96 11.23
N GLU A 151 -3.13 12.88 10.28
CA GLU A 151 -3.97 12.95 9.09
C GLU A 151 -3.89 11.68 8.24
N THR A 152 -2.66 11.16 8.04
CA THR A 152 -2.46 9.94 7.26
C THR A 152 -3.08 8.72 7.92
N ILE A 153 -2.85 8.54 9.23
CA ILE A 153 -3.48 7.45 10.00
C ILE A 153 -5.00 7.56 9.92
N GLY A 154 -5.55 8.76 10.13
CA GLY A 154 -6.98 9.00 10.03
C GLY A 154 -7.55 8.68 8.66
N THR A 155 -6.90 9.13 7.60
CA THR A 155 -7.38 8.93 6.23
C THR A 155 -7.23 7.46 5.79
N VAL A 156 -6.05 6.87 6.00
CA VAL A 156 -5.71 5.54 5.44
C VAL A 156 -6.34 4.40 6.24
N LEU A 157 -6.30 4.50 7.57
CA LEU A 157 -6.74 3.40 8.44
C LEU A 157 -8.16 3.56 8.96
N LEU A 158 -8.66 4.79 9.09
CA LEU A 158 -9.97 5.07 9.68
C LEU A 158 -10.98 5.61 8.65
N GLY A 159 -10.54 5.97 7.45
CA GLY A 159 -11.41 6.61 6.44
C GLY A 159 -11.93 7.99 6.85
N MET A 160 -11.20 8.68 7.74
CA MET A 160 -11.61 9.97 8.33
C MET A 160 -10.77 11.12 7.79
N THR A 161 -11.39 12.28 7.58
CA THR A 161 -10.68 13.50 7.17
C THR A 161 -10.33 14.34 8.39
N LEU A 162 -9.13 14.17 8.95
CA LEU A 162 -8.72 14.86 10.19
C LEU A 162 -8.10 16.25 9.95
N THR A 163 -7.85 16.65 8.71
CA THR A 163 -7.19 17.92 8.36
C THR A 163 -7.86 19.14 9.00
N CYS A 164 -9.21 19.18 9.04
CA CYS A 164 -9.97 20.28 9.63
C CYS A 164 -9.77 20.40 11.15
N SER A 165 -9.56 19.28 11.84
CA SER A 165 -9.38 19.23 13.29
C SER A 165 -8.03 19.82 13.77
N ARG A 166 -7.13 20.16 12.84
CA ARG A 166 -5.92 20.93 13.15
C ARG A 166 -6.21 22.31 13.74
N CYS A 167 -7.32 22.94 13.34
CA CYS A 167 -7.64 24.34 13.69
C CYS A 167 -8.95 24.48 14.49
N HIS A 168 -9.88 23.54 14.32
CA HIS A 168 -11.20 23.58 15.00
C HIS A 168 -11.80 22.17 15.05
N SER A 169 -12.80 21.96 15.90
CA SER A 169 -13.52 20.69 15.98
C SER A 169 -14.08 20.27 14.62
N HIS A 170 -14.00 18.97 14.32
CA HIS A 170 -14.54 18.43 13.06
C HIS A 170 -16.04 18.71 12.96
N LYS A 171 -16.51 19.03 11.74
CA LYS A 171 -17.89 19.47 11.55
C LYS A 171 -18.92 18.35 11.78
N TYR A 172 -18.56 17.12 11.47
CA TYR A 172 -19.49 15.97 11.45
C TYR A 172 -19.09 14.87 12.43
N ASP A 173 -17.81 14.66 12.66
CA ASP A 173 -17.28 13.62 13.50
C ASP A 173 -16.92 14.13 14.90
N PRO A 174 -17.03 13.30 15.96
CA PRO A 174 -16.74 13.72 17.34
C PRO A 174 -15.23 13.84 17.61
N ILE A 175 -14.54 14.64 16.80
CA ILE A 175 -13.10 14.89 16.85
C ILE A 175 -12.89 16.37 17.14
N THR A 176 -12.11 16.66 18.18
CA THR A 176 -11.79 18.01 18.65
C THR A 176 -10.34 18.38 18.35
#